data_843da3c4d54c3bdcb2f16ce2f6fb9040
#
_entry.id   843da3c4d54c3bdcb2f16ce2f6fb9040
#
_cell.length_a   1.000
_cell.length_b   1.000
_cell.length_c   1.000
_cell.angle_alpha   90.00
_cell.angle_beta   90.00
_cell.angle_gamma   90.00
#
_symmetry.space_group_name_H-M   'P 1'
#
loop_
_entity.id
_entity.type
_entity.pdbx_description
1 polymer ?
#
loop_
_entity_poly.entity_id
_entity_poly.type
_entity_poly.pdbx_seq_one_letter_code
_entity_poly.pdbx_strand_id
1 'polypeptide(L)'
;MTDTILTATGTSICGAAAVAAMTAVTSQYDEDDADAAATAVAGVTIYGTLAMFLLPILVPIFGLNNLSAGTWIGAGVHEVGQVVAAGGLINTAVLDTAVVTKLGRVLMLAPLVVIVGIALARQERKEGSSLVRTQNEKSSNPPIVPLFVAGFVAMVALRSVLGLPADHVLPELITQIATLLLTAAMGAMGAGVHLRKVLTTGRKPMLLAAAAGITAASVSLVGTMLFL
;
A
#
# COMPACT_ATOMS: atom_id res chain seq x y z
N MET A 1 12.64 -15.24 4.42
CA MET A 1 11.17 -15.36 4.49
C MET A 1 10.53 -13.98 4.63
N THR A 2 11.10 -13.12 5.40
CA THR A 2 10.67 -11.75 5.70
C THR A 2 10.58 -10.88 4.43
N ASP A 3 11.59 -10.90 3.55
CA ASP A 3 11.56 -10.21 2.25
C ASP A 3 10.29 -10.48 1.43
N THR A 4 9.87 -11.76 1.42
CA THR A 4 8.69 -12.19 0.66
C THR A 4 7.40 -11.65 1.28
N ILE A 5 7.29 -11.68 2.62
CA ILE A 5 6.13 -11.17 3.34
C ILE A 5 6.01 -9.65 3.14
N LEU A 6 7.11 -8.93 3.32
CA LEU A 6 7.14 -7.47 3.17
C LEU A 6 6.81 -7.03 1.74
N THR A 7 7.44 -7.66 0.75
CA THR A 7 7.19 -7.36 -0.68
C THR A 7 5.73 -7.69 -1.07
N ALA A 8 5.23 -8.85 -0.67
CA ALA A 8 3.86 -9.26 -0.95
C ALA A 8 2.84 -8.33 -0.28
N THR A 9 3.06 -7.95 0.97
CA THR A 9 2.18 -7.01 1.70
C THR A 9 2.20 -5.63 1.05
N GLY A 10 3.37 -5.11 0.72
CA GLY A 10 3.51 -3.82 0.05
C GLY A 10 2.77 -3.77 -1.28
N THR A 11 2.97 -4.76 -2.14
CA THR A 11 2.32 -4.82 -3.46
C THR A 11 0.82 -5.07 -3.38
N SER A 12 0.36 -5.85 -2.40
CA SER A 12 -1.06 -6.22 -2.29
C SER A 12 -1.93 -5.19 -1.57
N ILE A 13 -1.38 -4.26 -0.79
CA ILE A 13 -2.19 -3.30 -0.01
C ILE A 13 -1.97 -1.85 -0.48
N CYS A 14 -1.02 -1.15 0.11
CA CYS A 14 -0.84 0.30 -0.11
C CYS A 14 0.62 0.75 -0.21
N GLY A 15 1.49 -0.11 -0.66
CA GLY A 15 2.87 0.23 -0.91
C GLY A 15 3.72 0.34 0.34
N ALA A 16 4.54 1.38 0.42
CA ALA A 16 5.50 1.62 1.49
C ALA A 16 4.86 1.65 2.88
N ALA A 17 3.64 2.19 3.01
CA ALA A 17 2.93 2.22 4.29
C ALA A 17 2.59 0.80 4.81
N ALA A 18 2.22 -0.11 3.90
CA ALA A 18 1.96 -1.51 4.25
C ALA A 18 3.26 -2.26 4.59
N VAL A 19 4.36 -1.98 3.88
CA VAL A 19 5.68 -2.50 4.24
C VAL A 19 6.05 -2.05 5.64
N ALA A 20 5.97 -0.75 5.96
CA ALA A 20 6.32 -0.22 7.28
C ALA A 20 5.47 -0.83 8.40
N ALA A 21 4.16 -0.99 8.19
CA ALA A 21 3.28 -1.62 9.17
C ALA A 21 3.62 -3.11 9.38
N MET A 22 3.98 -3.82 8.32
CA MET A 22 4.36 -5.23 8.42
C MET A 22 5.76 -5.40 9.03
N THR A 23 6.72 -4.53 8.71
CA THR A 23 8.05 -4.52 9.34
C THR A 23 7.94 -4.39 10.86
N ALA A 24 7.03 -3.57 11.38
CA ALA A 24 6.81 -3.45 12.83
C ALA A 24 6.37 -4.78 13.49
N VAL A 25 5.83 -5.72 12.71
CA VAL A 25 5.46 -7.05 13.19
C VAL A 25 6.60 -8.05 13.00
N THR A 26 7.25 -8.04 11.82
CA THR A 26 8.29 -9.00 11.46
C THR A 26 9.63 -8.75 12.17
N SER A 27 9.96 -7.49 12.48
CA SER A 27 11.20 -7.12 13.20
C SER A 27 11.33 -7.72 14.60
N GLN A 28 10.24 -8.23 15.15
CA GLN A 28 10.28 -8.97 16.42
C GLN A 28 10.85 -10.39 16.27
N TYR A 29 10.96 -10.87 15.00
CA TYR A 29 11.31 -12.23 14.64
C TYR A 29 12.57 -12.34 13.76
N ASP A 30 13.05 -11.22 13.22
CA ASP A 30 14.20 -11.20 12.29
C ASP A 30 14.97 -9.87 12.43
N GLU A 31 16.27 -9.96 12.71
CA GLU A 31 17.13 -8.78 12.90
C GLU A 31 17.51 -8.09 11.58
N ASP A 32 17.46 -8.80 10.44
CA ASP A 32 17.82 -8.29 9.11
C ASP A 32 16.66 -7.55 8.39
N ASP A 33 15.61 -7.20 9.11
CA ASP A 33 14.37 -6.62 8.57
C ASP A 33 14.53 -5.26 7.86
N ALA A 34 15.53 -4.46 8.27
CA ALA A 34 15.71 -3.12 7.71
C ALA A 34 16.10 -3.14 6.22
N ASP A 35 16.95 -4.08 5.81
CA ASP A 35 17.36 -4.24 4.42
C ASP A 35 16.25 -4.88 3.56
N ALA A 36 15.51 -5.81 4.14
CA ALA A 36 14.32 -6.41 3.53
C ALA A 36 13.23 -5.36 3.29
N ALA A 37 12.96 -4.52 4.29
CA ALA A 37 12.00 -3.43 4.19
C ALA A 37 12.39 -2.41 3.12
N ALA A 38 13.65 -1.97 3.10
CA ALA A 38 14.16 -1.03 2.11
C ALA A 38 14.03 -1.59 0.68
N THR A 39 14.30 -2.88 0.50
CA THR A 39 14.16 -3.58 -0.79
C THR A 39 12.70 -3.68 -1.22
N ALA A 40 11.80 -4.05 -0.31
CA ALA A 40 10.37 -4.12 -0.57
C ALA A 40 9.81 -2.75 -0.96
N VAL A 41 10.16 -1.68 -0.23
CA VAL A 41 9.76 -0.30 -0.55
C VAL A 41 10.27 0.09 -1.94
N ALA A 42 11.54 -0.17 -2.27
CA ALA A 42 12.09 0.15 -3.57
C ALA A 42 11.34 -0.57 -4.71
N GLY A 43 11.06 -1.87 -4.55
CA GLY A 43 10.29 -2.65 -5.52
C GLY A 43 8.88 -2.10 -5.74
N VAL A 44 8.16 -1.84 -4.64
CA VAL A 44 6.81 -1.29 -4.70
C VAL A 44 6.78 0.09 -5.36
N THR A 45 7.73 0.96 -5.03
CA THR A 45 7.80 2.31 -5.60
C THR A 45 8.10 2.26 -7.10
N ILE A 46 9.06 1.43 -7.55
CA ILE A 46 9.41 1.31 -8.97
C ILE A 46 8.25 0.75 -9.78
N TYR A 47 7.72 -0.41 -9.40
CA TYR A 47 6.65 -1.05 -10.16
C TYR A 47 5.31 -0.32 -10.02
N GLY A 48 5.06 0.31 -8.88
CA GLY A 48 3.91 1.19 -8.70
C GLY A 48 3.98 2.43 -9.59
N THR A 49 5.17 3.04 -9.72
CA THR A 49 5.39 4.17 -10.64
C THR A 49 5.22 3.75 -12.09
N LEU A 50 5.71 2.57 -12.47
CA LEU A 50 5.48 2.03 -13.81
C LEU A 50 3.98 1.81 -14.07
N ALA A 51 3.27 1.21 -13.13
CA ALA A 51 1.82 1.02 -13.22
C ALA A 51 1.06 2.35 -13.30
N MET A 52 1.49 3.38 -12.55
CA MET A 52 0.90 4.73 -12.55
C MET A 52 0.87 5.35 -13.95
N PHE A 53 1.89 5.10 -14.77
CA PHE A 53 1.93 5.60 -16.16
C PHE A 53 1.29 4.63 -17.15
N LEU A 54 1.49 3.33 -16.98
CA LEU A 54 1.01 2.33 -17.94
C LEU A 54 -0.50 2.13 -17.89
N LEU A 55 -1.11 2.06 -16.70
CA LEU A 55 -2.53 1.76 -16.61
C LEU A 55 -3.42 2.81 -17.27
N PRO A 56 -3.21 4.13 -17.06
CA PRO A 56 -3.99 5.14 -17.77
C PRO A 56 -3.92 5.06 -19.30
N ILE A 57 -2.76 4.70 -19.86
CA ILE A 57 -2.58 4.51 -21.30
C ILE A 57 -3.36 3.29 -21.80
N LEU A 58 -3.47 2.25 -20.99
CA LEU A 58 -4.17 1.02 -21.33
C LEU A 58 -5.70 1.13 -21.19
N VAL A 59 -6.21 2.06 -20.38
CA VAL A 59 -7.66 2.28 -20.18
C VAL A 59 -8.43 2.40 -21.49
N PRO A 60 -8.06 3.29 -22.45
CA PRO A 60 -8.76 3.40 -23.71
C PRO A 60 -8.57 2.17 -24.60
N ILE A 61 -7.45 1.45 -24.50
CA ILE A 61 -7.17 0.24 -25.31
C ILE A 61 -8.14 -0.87 -24.93
N PHE A 62 -8.47 -1.00 -23.63
CA PHE A 62 -9.43 -1.99 -23.13
C PHE A 62 -10.88 -1.48 -23.16
N GLY A 63 -11.13 -0.26 -23.60
CA GLY A 63 -12.48 0.32 -23.70
C GLY A 63 -13.20 0.47 -22.36
N LEU A 64 -12.44 0.70 -21.27
CA LEU A 64 -13.00 0.79 -19.92
C LEU A 64 -13.75 2.11 -19.72
N ASN A 65 -14.95 2.03 -19.13
CA ASN A 65 -15.69 3.20 -18.65
C ASN A 65 -15.03 3.80 -17.38
N ASN A 66 -15.50 4.96 -16.92
CA ASN A 66 -14.91 5.65 -15.77
C ASN A 66 -14.91 4.80 -14.48
N LEU A 67 -15.98 4.05 -14.23
CA LEU A 67 -16.10 3.20 -13.05
C LEU A 67 -15.09 2.05 -13.10
N SER A 68 -15.05 1.32 -14.24
CA SER A 68 -14.11 0.22 -14.45
C SER A 68 -12.66 0.70 -14.44
N ALA A 69 -12.36 1.83 -15.10
CA ALA A 69 -11.03 2.43 -15.13
C ALA A 69 -10.56 2.82 -13.73
N GLY A 70 -11.40 3.52 -12.96
CA GLY A 70 -11.09 3.92 -11.60
C GLY A 70 -10.88 2.71 -10.68
N THR A 71 -11.74 1.70 -10.77
CA THR A 71 -11.62 0.47 -9.99
C THR A 71 -10.32 -0.26 -10.35
N TRP A 72 -10.00 -0.39 -11.63
CA TRP A 72 -8.77 -1.05 -12.08
C TRP A 72 -7.51 -0.30 -11.63
N ILE A 73 -7.45 1.02 -11.80
CA ILE A 73 -6.33 1.85 -11.35
C ILE A 73 -6.17 1.77 -9.83
N GLY A 74 -7.25 1.92 -9.07
CA GLY A 74 -7.23 1.82 -7.62
C GLY A 74 -6.78 0.45 -7.11
N ALA A 75 -7.15 -0.61 -7.81
CA ALA A 75 -6.75 -1.98 -7.47
C ALA A 75 -5.37 -2.38 -8.04
N GLY A 76 -4.93 -1.85 -9.17
CA GLY A 76 -3.70 -2.25 -9.84
C GLY A 76 -2.46 -1.44 -9.42
N VAL A 77 -2.59 -0.15 -9.15
CA VAL A 77 -1.48 0.72 -8.71
C VAL A 77 -1.19 0.49 -7.22
N HIS A 78 0.06 0.65 -6.79
CA HIS A 78 0.47 0.19 -5.45
C HIS A 78 0.23 1.23 -4.35
N GLU A 79 0.59 2.50 -4.54
CA GLU A 79 0.53 3.54 -3.53
C GLU A 79 -0.64 4.50 -3.74
N VAL A 80 -1.16 5.08 -2.64
CA VAL A 80 -2.28 6.04 -2.70
C VAL A 80 -1.91 7.26 -3.55
N GLY A 81 -0.72 7.84 -3.36
CA GLY A 81 -0.27 8.99 -4.15
C GLY A 81 -0.16 8.70 -5.64
N GLN A 82 0.33 7.49 -6.00
CA GLN A 82 0.39 7.04 -7.39
C GLN A 82 -1.02 6.84 -7.98
N VAL A 83 -1.99 6.37 -7.19
CA VAL A 83 -3.39 6.23 -7.61
C VAL A 83 -4.01 7.59 -7.88
N VAL A 84 -3.76 8.57 -7.02
CA VAL A 84 -4.23 9.95 -7.21
C VAL A 84 -3.66 10.52 -8.51
N ALA A 85 -2.36 10.33 -8.74
CA ALA A 85 -1.72 10.78 -9.98
C ALA A 85 -2.31 10.08 -11.22
N ALA A 86 -2.40 8.74 -11.20
CA ALA A 86 -2.91 7.95 -12.31
C ALA A 86 -4.38 8.26 -12.65
N GLY A 87 -5.24 8.36 -11.64
CA GLY A 87 -6.66 8.71 -11.82
C GLY A 87 -6.83 10.14 -12.35
N GLY A 88 -6.04 11.07 -11.79
CA GLY A 88 -6.04 12.48 -12.21
C GLY A 88 -5.57 12.72 -13.64
N LEU A 89 -4.74 11.81 -14.21
CA LEU A 89 -4.35 11.86 -15.63
C LEU A 89 -5.51 11.60 -16.59
N ILE A 90 -6.60 10.98 -16.12
CA ILE A 90 -7.76 10.65 -16.96
C ILE A 90 -8.86 11.69 -16.74
N ASN A 91 -9.51 11.68 -15.59
CA ASN A 91 -10.51 12.66 -15.19
C ASN A 91 -10.89 12.50 -13.69
N THR A 92 -11.69 13.45 -13.17
CA THR A 92 -12.14 13.46 -11.76
C THR A 92 -12.97 12.23 -11.37
N ALA A 93 -13.84 11.74 -12.24
CA ALA A 93 -14.69 10.58 -11.93
C ALA A 93 -13.86 9.30 -11.77
N VAL A 94 -12.83 9.13 -12.59
CA VAL A 94 -11.86 8.03 -12.47
C VAL A 94 -11.02 8.19 -11.22
N LEU A 95 -10.55 9.40 -10.90
CA LEU A 95 -9.80 9.70 -9.69
C LEU A 95 -10.59 9.32 -8.43
N ASP A 96 -11.83 9.78 -8.30
CA ASP A 96 -12.67 9.52 -7.13
C ASP A 96 -12.88 8.02 -6.92
N THR A 97 -13.22 7.30 -8.00
CA THR A 97 -13.40 5.84 -7.96
C THR A 97 -12.10 5.11 -7.59
N ALA A 98 -10.97 5.55 -8.16
CA ALA A 98 -9.67 4.92 -7.91
C ALA A 98 -9.24 5.10 -6.45
N VAL A 99 -9.44 6.29 -5.88
CA VAL A 99 -9.13 6.57 -4.48
C VAL A 99 -10.00 5.72 -3.55
N VAL A 100 -11.32 5.67 -3.77
CA VAL A 100 -12.24 4.85 -2.95
C VAL A 100 -11.85 3.38 -3.00
N THR A 101 -11.54 2.85 -4.19
CA THR A 101 -11.11 1.46 -4.37
C THR A 101 -9.80 1.19 -3.61
N LYS A 102 -8.81 2.09 -3.71
CA LYS A 102 -7.55 1.97 -2.99
C LYS A 102 -7.76 2.01 -1.47
N LEU A 103 -8.61 2.89 -0.97
CA LEU A 103 -8.90 2.98 0.46
C LEU A 103 -9.55 1.70 1.00
N GLY A 104 -10.39 1.03 0.20
CA GLY A 104 -10.90 -0.30 0.53
C GLY A 104 -9.79 -1.33 0.73
N ARG A 105 -8.73 -1.31 -0.12
CA ARG A 105 -7.55 -2.16 0.08
C ARG A 105 -6.78 -1.80 1.36
N VAL A 106 -6.63 -0.51 1.65
CA VAL A 106 -5.95 -0.04 2.88
C VAL A 106 -6.63 -0.59 4.14
N LEU A 107 -7.96 -0.67 4.16
CA LEU A 107 -8.69 -1.28 5.28
C LEU A 107 -8.33 -2.75 5.51
N MET A 108 -7.96 -3.49 4.45
CA MET A 108 -7.51 -4.88 4.56
C MET A 108 -6.13 -5.04 5.24
N LEU A 109 -5.39 -3.94 5.44
CA LEU A 109 -4.10 -3.99 6.14
C LEU A 109 -4.27 -4.46 7.59
N ALA A 110 -5.29 -3.97 8.29
CA ALA A 110 -5.50 -4.33 9.70
C ALA A 110 -5.69 -5.85 9.91
N PRO A 111 -6.64 -6.53 9.24
CA PRO A 111 -6.78 -7.97 9.39
C PRO A 111 -5.55 -8.75 8.89
N LEU A 112 -4.87 -8.28 7.84
CA LEU A 112 -3.67 -8.93 7.33
C LEU A 112 -2.54 -8.92 8.36
N VAL A 113 -2.27 -7.77 8.96
CA VAL A 113 -1.23 -7.62 10.01
C VAL A 113 -1.52 -8.54 11.19
N VAL A 114 -2.77 -8.62 11.63
CA VAL A 114 -3.17 -9.53 12.73
C VAL A 114 -2.97 -11.00 12.35
N ILE A 115 -3.40 -11.40 11.16
CA ILE A 115 -3.27 -12.80 10.70
C ILE A 115 -1.80 -13.21 10.61
N VAL A 116 -0.95 -12.37 10.00
CA VAL A 116 0.49 -12.64 9.88
C VAL A 116 1.15 -12.68 11.25
N GLY A 117 0.84 -11.74 12.14
CA GLY A 117 1.37 -11.73 13.51
C GLY A 117 1.03 -13.01 14.29
N ILE A 118 -0.22 -13.48 14.19
CA ILE A 118 -0.64 -14.74 14.80
C ILE A 118 0.08 -15.95 14.17
N ALA A 119 0.27 -15.93 12.83
CA ALA A 119 0.93 -17.02 12.13
C ALA A 119 2.41 -17.15 12.56
N LEU A 120 3.13 -16.02 12.62
CA LEU A 120 4.52 -15.97 13.07
C LEU A 120 4.66 -16.43 14.53
N ALA A 121 3.81 -15.93 15.43
CA ALA A 121 3.82 -16.34 16.83
C ALA A 121 3.54 -17.85 17.03
N ARG A 122 2.72 -18.45 16.16
CA ARG A 122 2.46 -19.90 16.17
C ARG A 122 3.65 -20.71 15.65
N GLN A 123 4.36 -20.18 14.67
CA GLN A 123 5.54 -20.83 14.10
C GLN A 123 6.66 -20.91 15.15
N GLU A 124 6.98 -19.82 15.84
CA GLU A 124 7.97 -19.81 16.94
C GLU A 124 7.67 -20.85 18.01
N ARG A 125 6.40 -20.97 18.42
CA ARG A 125 6.00 -21.96 19.44
C ARG A 125 6.22 -23.40 18.98
N LYS A 126 6.15 -23.68 17.67
CA LYS A 126 6.38 -25.03 17.13
C LYS A 126 7.85 -25.38 17.01
N GLU A 127 8.70 -24.40 16.72
CA GLU A 127 10.14 -24.60 16.54
C GLU A 127 10.89 -24.72 17.86
N GLY A 128 10.21 -24.53 19.00
CA GLY A 128 10.80 -24.66 20.35
C GLY A 128 11.93 -23.65 20.62
N SER A 129 12.12 -22.71 19.72
CA SER A 129 13.12 -21.66 19.83
C SER A 129 12.61 -20.62 20.83
N SER A 130 13.02 -20.76 22.08
CA SER A 130 13.00 -19.65 23.02
C SER A 130 14.13 -18.69 22.60
N LEU A 131 13.95 -18.00 21.48
CA LEU A 131 14.78 -16.84 21.20
C LEU A 131 14.55 -15.88 22.36
N VAL A 132 15.63 -15.62 23.07
CA VAL A 132 15.71 -14.73 24.21
C VAL A 132 15.06 -13.42 23.78
N ARG A 133 13.82 -13.26 24.21
CA ARG A 133 13.17 -11.96 24.20
C ARG A 133 14.11 -11.05 24.99
N THR A 134 14.84 -10.19 24.29
CA THR A 134 15.71 -9.20 24.92
C THR A 134 14.81 -8.38 25.85
N GLN A 135 14.89 -8.64 27.14
CA GLN A 135 14.00 -8.12 28.19
C GLN A 135 14.15 -6.62 28.44
N ASN A 136 14.65 -5.84 27.47
CA ASN A 136 14.98 -4.43 27.71
C ASN A 136 14.24 -3.41 26.83
N GLU A 137 13.27 -3.82 26.03
CA GLU A 137 12.36 -2.82 25.46
C GLU A 137 10.95 -3.06 26.00
N LYS A 138 10.40 -2.00 26.59
CA LYS A 138 9.01 -1.94 27.06
C LYS A 138 8.11 -2.57 26.02
N SER A 139 7.44 -3.66 26.39
CA SER A 139 6.42 -4.35 25.64
C SER A 139 5.31 -3.34 25.25
N SER A 140 5.55 -2.53 24.26
CA SER A 140 4.48 -1.88 23.53
C SER A 140 4.00 -2.94 22.53
N ASN A 141 2.95 -3.68 22.91
CA ASN A 141 2.22 -4.45 21.90
C ASN A 141 1.97 -3.52 20.74
N PRO A 142 2.46 -3.82 19.52
CA PRO A 142 2.16 -2.96 18.37
C PRO A 142 0.64 -2.83 18.31
N PRO A 143 0.11 -1.62 18.13
CA PRO A 143 -1.32 -1.45 18.10
C PRO A 143 -1.88 -2.35 17.01
N ILE A 144 -2.84 -3.19 17.34
CA ILE A 144 -3.50 -4.15 16.44
C ILE A 144 -3.99 -3.46 15.17
N VAL A 145 -4.32 -2.18 15.28
CA VAL A 145 -4.72 -1.31 14.16
C VAL A 145 -3.68 -0.19 14.05
N PRO A 146 -2.99 -0.05 12.91
CA PRO A 146 -2.11 1.08 12.67
C PRO A 146 -2.85 2.40 12.88
N LEU A 147 -2.21 3.36 13.56
CA LEU A 147 -2.86 4.60 13.98
C LEU A 147 -3.47 5.40 12.82
N PHE A 148 -2.84 5.34 11.63
CA PHE A 148 -3.35 6.01 10.43
C PHE A 148 -4.64 5.36 9.91
N VAL A 149 -4.81 4.05 10.04
CA VAL A 149 -6.05 3.34 9.67
C VAL A 149 -7.17 3.73 10.62
N ALA A 150 -6.90 3.77 11.93
CA ALA A 150 -7.87 4.24 12.93
C ALA A 150 -8.27 5.71 12.67
N GLY A 151 -7.31 6.58 12.37
CA GLY A 151 -7.56 7.97 11.98
C GLY A 151 -8.41 8.10 10.72
N PHE A 152 -8.14 7.30 9.70
CA PHE A 152 -8.94 7.27 8.48
C PHE A 152 -10.39 6.86 8.76
N VAL A 153 -10.62 5.77 9.49
CA VAL A 153 -11.97 5.31 9.85
C VAL A 153 -12.71 6.36 10.68
N ALA A 154 -12.02 6.98 11.64
CA ALA A 154 -12.59 8.05 12.46
C ALA A 154 -13.01 9.26 11.60
N MET A 155 -12.19 9.67 10.64
CA MET A 155 -12.51 10.80 9.74
C MET A 155 -13.65 10.47 8.78
N VAL A 156 -13.74 9.25 8.28
CA VAL A 156 -14.88 8.78 7.45
C VAL A 156 -16.17 8.82 8.28
N ALA A 157 -16.14 8.29 9.50
CA ALA A 157 -17.28 8.32 10.41
C ALA A 157 -17.70 9.77 10.75
N LEU A 158 -16.74 10.63 11.08
CA LEU A 158 -16.99 12.04 11.40
C LEU A 158 -17.63 12.76 10.22
N ARG A 159 -17.11 12.60 9.00
CA ARG A 159 -17.69 13.18 7.79
C ARG A 159 -19.11 12.69 7.54
N SER A 160 -19.36 11.40 7.75
CA SER A 160 -20.68 10.78 7.59
C SER A 160 -21.69 11.34 8.58
N VAL A 161 -21.28 11.57 9.82
CA VAL A 161 -22.15 12.12 10.87
C VAL A 161 -22.42 13.62 10.68
N LEU A 162 -21.37 14.37 10.29
CA LEU A 162 -21.49 15.83 10.13
C LEU A 162 -22.21 16.23 8.84
N GLY A 163 -22.37 15.32 7.86
CA GLY A 163 -23.06 15.58 6.61
C GLY A 163 -22.50 16.77 5.83
N LEU A 164 -21.18 17.03 5.94
CA LEU A 164 -20.55 18.21 5.34
C LEU A 164 -20.67 18.16 3.81
N PRO A 165 -21.31 19.18 3.19
CA PRO A 165 -21.38 19.28 1.75
C PRO A 165 -19.98 19.40 1.14
N ALA A 166 -19.80 18.84 -0.06
CA ALA A 166 -18.49 18.84 -0.75
C ALA A 166 -18.04 20.25 -1.16
N ASP A 167 -18.96 21.19 -1.25
CA ASP A 167 -18.76 22.54 -1.80
C ASP A 167 -18.30 23.58 -0.74
N HIS A 168 -18.02 23.16 0.47
CA HIS A 168 -17.48 24.06 1.49
C HIS A 168 -15.98 24.29 1.32
N VAL A 169 -15.53 25.51 1.64
CA VAL A 169 -14.11 25.92 1.61
C VAL A 169 -13.22 25.00 2.46
N LEU A 170 -13.77 24.43 3.54
CA LEU A 170 -13.03 23.57 4.45
C LEU A 170 -12.58 22.24 3.80
N PRO A 171 -13.45 21.47 3.12
CA PRO A 171 -13.03 20.27 2.38
C PRO A 171 -12.03 20.57 1.26
N GLU A 172 -12.16 21.70 0.58
CA GLU A 172 -11.23 22.09 -0.48
C GLU A 172 -9.82 22.38 0.07
N LEU A 173 -9.73 23.13 1.17
CA LEU A 173 -8.47 23.41 1.85
C LEU A 173 -7.80 22.13 2.36
N ILE A 174 -8.57 21.23 2.96
CA ILE A 174 -8.07 19.92 3.42
C ILE A 174 -7.54 19.11 2.24
N THR A 175 -8.22 19.10 1.11
CA THR A 175 -7.81 18.39 -0.11
C THR A 175 -6.51 18.97 -0.67
N GLN A 176 -6.36 20.29 -0.69
CA GLN A 176 -5.12 20.94 -1.14
C GLN A 176 -3.94 20.60 -0.23
N ILE A 177 -4.13 20.67 1.09
CA ILE A 177 -3.11 20.31 2.06
C ILE A 177 -2.74 18.81 1.92
N ALA A 178 -3.72 17.94 1.78
CA ALA A 178 -3.49 16.51 1.59
C ALA A 178 -2.70 16.24 0.31
N THR A 179 -3.01 16.91 -0.79
CA THR A 179 -2.29 16.79 -2.06
C THR A 179 -0.84 17.25 -1.94
N LEU A 180 -0.58 18.37 -1.25
CA LEU A 180 0.77 18.84 -0.99
C LEU A 180 1.56 17.85 -0.13
N LEU A 181 0.95 17.32 0.94
CA LEU A 181 1.58 16.33 1.81
C LEU A 181 1.87 15.02 1.07
N LEU A 182 0.94 14.55 0.24
CA LEU A 182 1.14 13.37 -0.61
C LEU A 182 2.28 13.59 -1.61
N THR A 183 2.33 14.75 -2.25
CA THR A 183 3.40 15.09 -3.20
C THR A 183 4.77 15.12 -2.50
N ALA A 184 4.86 15.74 -1.33
CA ALA A 184 6.08 15.76 -0.53
C ALA A 184 6.50 14.36 -0.08
N ALA A 185 5.54 13.53 0.37
CA ALA A 185 5.80 12.16 0.77
C ALA A 185 6.30 11.30 -0.41
N MET A 186 5.70 11.45 -1.59
CA MET A 186 6.17 10.75 -2.81
C MET A 186 7.58 11.19 -3.20
N GLY A 187 7.87 12.49 -3.13
CA GLY A 187 9.22 13.02 -3.37
C GLY A 187 10.25 12.46 -2.39
N ALA A 188 9.91 12.42 -1.10
CA ALA A 188 10.77 11.85 -0.06
C ALA A 188 11.01 10.35 -0.25
N MET A 189 9.98 9.58 -0.58
CA MET A 189 10.11 8.15 -0.90
C MET A 189 10.98 7.92 -2.13
N GLY A 190 10.77 8.70 -3.21
CA GLY A 190 11.59 8.63 -4.42
C GLY A 190 13.07 8.95 -4.14
N ALA A 191 13.35 9.96 -3.31
CA ALA A 191 14.71 10.30 -2.90
C ALA A 191 15.36 9.22 -2.02
N GLY A 192 14.57 8.46 -1.26
CA GLY A 192 15.04 7.33 -0.45
C GLY A 192 15.41 6.08 -1.25
N VAL A 193 14.99 5.99 -2.52
CA VAL A 193 15.31 4.83 -3.37
C VAL A 193 16.76 4.93 -3.89
N HIS A 194 17.65 4.13 -3.32
CA HIS A 194 19.03 4.01 -3.77
C HIS A 194 19.11 3.08 -4.99
N LEU A 195 19.14 3.65 -6.21
CA LEU A 195 19.22 2.87 -7.45
C LEU A 195 20.35 1.83 -7.44
N ARG A 196 21.52 2.19 -6.89
CA ARG A 196 22.66 1.27 -6.80
C ARG A 196 22.30 0.06 -5.92
N LYS A 197 21.61 0.26 -4.80
CA LYS A 197 21.19 -0.83 -3.91
C LYS A 197 20.14 -1.71 -4.61
N VAL A 198 19.21 -1.12 -5.33
CA VAL A 198 18.21 -1.85 -6.14
C VAL A 198 18.87 -2.76 -7.19
N LEU A 199 19.91 -2.29 -7.86
CA LEU A 199 20.64 -3.08 -8.87
C LEU A 199 21.52 -4.17 -8.26
N THR A 200 21.99 -4.00 -7.03
CA THR A 200 22.83 -4.96 -6.32
C THR A 200 22.06 -5.91 -5.41
N THR A 201 20.90 -5.50 -4.94
CA THR A 201 19.99 -6.34 -4.13
C THR A 201 19.37 -7.41 -5.03
N GLY A 202 19.45 -8.65 -4.58
CA GLY A 202 19.17 -9.83 -5.40
C GLY A 202 17.92 -9.77 -6.27
N ARG A 203 18.01 -10.38 -7.45
CA ARG A 203 16.94 -10.42 -8.46
C ARG A 203 15.60 -10.98 -7.95
N LYS A 204 15.63 -11.81 -6.91
CA LYS A 204 14.44 -12.50 -6.36
C LYS A 204 13.36 -11.56 -5.81
N PRO A 205 13.63 -10.60 -4.91
CA PRO A 205 12.61 -9.67 -4.41
C PRO A 205 12.02 -8.78 -5.51
N MET A 206 12.85 -8.34 -6.46
CA MET A 206 12.39 -7.52 -7.58
C MET A 206 11.47 -8.30 -8.52
N LEU A 207 11.81 -9.55 -8.85
CA LEU A 207 10.95 -10.42 -9.65
C LEU A 207 9.63 -10.73 -8.92
N LEU A 208 9.68 -10.90 -7.60
CA LEU A 208 8.48 -11.09 -6.80
C LEU A 208 7.58 -9.86 -6.84
N ALA A 209 8.14 -8.66 -6.66
CA ALA A 209 7.38 -7.41 -6.73
C ALA A 209 6.75 -7.21 -8.13
N ALA A 210 7.50 -7.51 -9.20
CA ALA A 210 6.99 -7.46 -10.57
C ALA A 210 5.84 -8.46 -10.77
N ALA A 211 6.04 -9.72 -10.39
CA ALA A 211 5.03 -10.76 -10.53
C ALA A 211 3.76 -10.43 -9.73
N ALA A 212 3.91 -9.98 -8.49
CA ALA A 212 2.79 -9.57 -7.65
C ALA A 212 2.05 -8.36 -8.23
N GLY A 213 2.76 -7.36 -8.76
CA GLY A 213 2.18 -6.19 -9.40
C GLY A 213 1.41 -6.55 -10.67
N ILE A 214 2.00 -7.38 -11.54
CA ILE A 214 1.32 -7.88 -12.76
C ILE A 214 0.07 -8.69 -12.37
N THR A 215 0.19 -9.57 -11.39
CA THR A 215 -0.95 -10.38 -10.92
C THR A 215 -2.07 -9.49 -10.39
N ALA A 216 -1.74 -8.49 -9.56
CA ALA A 216 -2.73 -7.55 -9.02
C ALA A 216 -3.43 -6.75 -10.14
N ALA A 217 -2.67 -6.24 -11.10
CA ALA A 217 -3.23 -5.51 -12.24
C ALA A 217 -4.08 -6.41 -13.16
N SER A 218 -3.64 -7.64 -13.42
CA SER A 218 -4.37 -8.58 -14.29
C SER A 218 -5.66 -9.08 -13.64
N VAL A 219 -5.59 -9.51 -12.37
CA VAL A 219 -6.77 -9.99 -11.63
C VAL A 219 -7.80 -8.89 -11.46
N SER A 220 -7.36 -7.66 -11.14
CA SER A 220 -8.26 -6.53 -11.02
C SER A 220 -8.89 -6.14 -12.38
N LEU A 221 -8.14 -6.22 -13.48
CA LEU A 221 -8.69 -5.99 -14.82
C LEU A 221 -9.78 -7.02 -15.17
N VAL A 222 -9.47 -8.29 -14.99
CA VAL A 222 -10.46 -9.36 -15.23
C VAL A 222 -11.70 -9.18 -14.33
N GLY A 223 -11.49 -8.87 -13.06
CA GLY A 223 -12.58 -8.59 -12.13
C GLY A 223 -13.45 -7.42 -12.57
N THR A 224 -12.84 -6.30 -12.99
CA THR A 224 -13.61 -5.15 -13.48
C THR A 224 -14.35 -5.43 -14.79
N MET A 225 -13.76 -6.20 -15.71
CA MET A 225 -14.42 -6.57 -16.97
C MET A 225 -15.58 -7.56 -16.79
N LEU A 226 -15.56 -8.36 -15.72
CA LEU A 226 -16.62 -9.34 -15.47
C LEU A 226 -17.78 -8.78 -14.65
N PHE A 227 -17.55 -7.80 -13.78
CA PHE A 227 -18.53 -7.34 -12.80
C PHE A 227 -18.96 -5.88 -12.97
N LEU A 228 -18.28 -5.10 -13.75
CA LEU A 228 -18.54 -3.68 -13.99
C LEU A 228 -18.64 -3.34 -15.48
#